data_3fc91b5e2a9010a2e195b073fe07bd32
#
_entry.id   3fc91b5e2a9010a2e195b073fe07bd32
#
_cell.length_a   1.000
_cell.length_b   1.000
_cell.length_c   1.000
_cell.angle_alpha   90.00
_cell.angle_beta   90.00
_cell.angle_gamma   90.00
#
_symmetry.space_group_name_H-M   'P 1'
#
loop_
_entity.id
_entity.type
_entity.pdbx_description
1 polymer ?
#
loop_
_entity_poly.entity_id
_entity_poly.type
_entity_poly.pdbx_seq_one_letter_code
_entity_poly.pdbx_strand_id
1 'polypeptide(L)'
;MYSLKMKNITLNIIGQRILADVLREKEVIIKMNILFFENLSDCLKNIKDNIIKNIIVTHLSNFESIEQSDFKIDNPIFYLTSKKNNINVKTKFQRYELIYCPFDLNNFIEKINLAYIKSRFAINSKVRLLNYTINLNAREIVVGQNKLKLTEREKDFLLFLKNSKEPQTIRDILDTVWGYSKGMETHTVETHVHRLRKKILDSFNDNNFIKNNKKGYYI
;
A
#
# COMPACT_ATOMS: atom_id res chain seq x y z
N MET A 1 18.31 1.34 16.61
CA MET A 1 17.08 1.91 17.25
C MET A 1 16.52 2.97 16.29
N TYR A 2 15.64 2.56 15.35
CA TYR A 2 15.05 3.47 14.35
C TYR A 2 13.90 4.22 15.01
N SER A 3 14.15 5.47 15.42
CA SER A 3 13.09 6.42 15.76
C SER A 3 12.36 6.77 14.46
N LEU A 4 11.34 6.00 14.10
CA LEU A 4 10.38 6.37 13.06
C LEU A 4 9.73 7.69 13.49
N LYS A 5 10.05 8.78 12.79
CA LYS A 5 9.39 10.08 12.95
C LYS A 5 7.90 9.91 12.66
N MET A 6 7.11 9.67 13.68
CA MET A 6 5.65 9.52 13.62
C MET A 6 4.89 10.84 13.37
N LYS A 7 5.57 11.93 13.06
CA LYS A 7 5.04 13.31 12.99
C LYS A 7 3.92 13.58 11.97
N ASN A 8 3.35 12.56 11.30
CA ASN A 8 2.46 12.82 10.16
C ASN A 8 1.22 11.91 10.10
N ILE A 9 0.75 11.33 11.21
CA ILE A 9 -0.52 10.58 11.21
C ILE A 9 -1.64 11.57 11.55
N THR A 10 -2.70 11.57 10.76
CA THR A 10 -3.94 12.27 11.09
C THR A 10 -5.01 11.25 11.44
N LEU A 11 -5.53 11.35 12.66
CA LEU A 11 -6.64 10.54 13.15
C LEU A 11 -7.92 11.34 13.00
N ASN A 12 -8.79 10.90 12.12
CA ASN A 12 -10.08 11.54 11.83
C ASN A 12 -11.17 10.83 12.64
N ILE A 13 -11.68 11.50 13.67
CA ILE A 13 -12.67 10.95 14.58
C ILE A 13 -14.04 11.52 14.23
N ILE A 14 -15.00 10.64 13.94
CA ILE A 14 -16.35 11.03 13.51
C ILE A 14 -17.35 10.72 14.61
N GLY A 15 -18.09 11.74 15.04
CA GLY A 15 -19.20 11.64 15.99
C GLY A 15 -18.81 11.28 17.42
N GLN A 16 -17.51 11.21 17.74
CA GLN A 16 -16.99 10.81 19.07
C GLN A 16 -16.15 11.93 19.68
N ARG A 17 -16.82 13.04 20.04
CA ARG A 17 -16.16 14.26 20.55
C ARG A 17 -15.32 13.99 21.79
N ILE A 18 -15.86 13.28 22.79
CA ILE A 18 -15.14 12.95 24.04
C ILE A 18 -13.83 12.20 23.73
N LEU A 19 -13.87 11.21 22.84
CA LEU A 19 -12.66 10.49 22.46
C LEU A 19 -11.65 11.42 21.78
N ALA A 20 -12.09 12.31 20.90
CA ALA A 20 -11.23 13.27 20.24
C ALA A 20 -10.56 14.21 21.26
N ASP A 21 -11.30 14.72 22.24
CA ASP A 21 -10.77 15.63 23.25
C ASP A 21 -9.76 14.93 24.18
N VAL A 22 -10.06 13.72 24.64
CA VAL A 22 -9.12 12.90 25.44
C VAL A 22 -7.83 12.61 24.69
N LEU A 23 -7.92 12.33 23.39
CA LEU A 23 -6.72 12.07 22.57
C LEU A 23 -5.92 13.34 22.28
N ARG A 24 -6.57 14.51 22.14
CA ARG A 24 -5.89 15.80 21.98
C ARG A 24 -5.07 16.19 23.22
N GLU A 25 -5.57 15.94 24.42
CA GLU A 25 -4.81 16.15 25.66
C GLU A 25 -3.49 15.36 25.69
N LYS A 26 -3.44 14.24 24.96
CA LYS A 26 -2.26 13.37 24.85
C LYS A 26 -1.49 13.56 23.51
N GLU A 27 -1.84 14.53 22.69
CA GLU A 27 -1.29 14.71 21.33
C GLU A 27 0.24 14.79 21.32
N VAL A 28 0.83 15.47 22.29
CA VAL A 28 2.29 15.59 22.43
C VAL A 28 2.95 14.22 22.62
N ILE A 29 2.30 13.32 23.34
CA ILE A 29 2.80 11.96 23.64
C ILE A 29 2.59 11.03 22.45
N ILE A 30 1.40 11.10 21.86
CA ILE A 30 1.01 10.20 20.74
C ILE A 30 1.59 10.64 19.40
N LYS A 31 1.97 11.91 19.25
CA LYS A 31 2.53 12.49 18.01
C LYS A 31 1.63 12.32 16.78
N MET A 32 0.32 12.34 16.96
CA MET A 32 -0.71 12.26 15.93
C MET A 32 -1.47 13.57 15.88
N ASN A 33 -1.89 14.00 14.69
CA ASN A 33 -2.82 15.10 14.53
C ASN A 33 -4.26 14.58 14.71
N ILE A 34 -5.04 15.17 15.62
CA ILE A 34 -6.40 14.71 15.95
C ILE A 34 -7.41 15.69 15.34
N LEU A 35 -8.17 15.23 14.35
CA LEU A 35 -9.27 15.97 13.75
C LEU A 35 -10.59 15.35 14.17
N PHE A 36 -11.55 16.21 14.53
CA PHE A 36 -12.91 15.81 14.85
C PHE A 36 -13.87 16.28 13.77
N PHE A 37 -14.83 15.42 13.41
CA PHE A 37 -15.91 15.68 12.48
C PHE A 37 -17.22 15.23 13.08
N GLU A 38 -18.28 16.05 12.94
CA GLU A 38 -19.61 15.66 13.39
C GLU A 38 -20.17 14.52 12.52
N ASN A 39 -19.90 14.55 11.22
CA ASN A 39 -20.43 13.60 10.27
C ASN A 39 -19.38 13.08 9.29
N LEU A 40 -19.74 11.98 8.61
CA LEU A 40 -18.86 11.30 7.64
C LEU A 40 -18.58 12.16 6.41
N SER A 41 -19.57 12.90 5.91
CA SER A 41 -19.46 13.68 4.67
C SER A 41 -18.33 14.72 4.76
N ASP A 42 -18.25 15.43 5.88
CA ASP A 42 -17.22 16.46 6.09
C ASP A 42 -15.83 15.85 6.26
N CYS A 43 -15.76 14.72 6.95
CA CYS A 43 -14.52 13.96 7.05
C CYS A 43 -14.01 13.53 5.68
N LEU A 44 -14.86 12.96 4.84
CA LEU A 44 -14.48 12.47 3.50
C LEU A 44 -14.06 13.60 2.56
N LYS A 45 -14.68 14.79 2.65
CA LYS A 45 -14.24 15.97 1.90
C LYS A 45 -12.82 16.39 2.28
N ASN A 46 -12.47 16.29 3.57
CA ASN A 46 -11.17 16.68 4.08
C ASN A 46 -10.07 15.68 3.68
N ILE A 47 -10.40 14.40 3.57
CA ILE A 47 -9.42 13.32 3.26
C ILE A 47 -8.99 13.31 1.79
N LYS A 48 -9.74 13.92 0.87
CA LYS A 48 -9.50 13.84 -0.60
C LYS A 48 -8.06 14.09 -1.02
N ASP A 49 -7.32 14.93 -0.32
CA ASP A 49 -6.00 15.38 -0.74
C ASP A 49 -4.82 14.62 -0.09
N ASN A 50 -5.05 13.76 0.92
CA ASN A 50 -3.97 13.14 1.71
C ASN A 50 -4.25 11.68 2.11
N ILE A 51 -4.40 10.81 1.12
CA ILE A 51 -4.80 9.40 1.32
C ILE A 51 -3.88 8.62 2.29
N ILE A 52 -2.58 8.86 2.28
CA ILE A 52 -1.57 7.98 2.91
C ILE A 52 -1.46 8.15 4.45
N LYS A 53 -1.94 9.27 4.99
CA LYS A 53 -1.67 9.65 6.40
C LYS A 53 -2.89 9.65 7.29
N ASN A 54 -4.05 9.32 6.74
CA ASN A 54 -5.32 9.41 7.44
C ASN A 54 -5.78 8.05 7.96
N ILE A 55 -6.23 8.02 9.21
CA ILE A 55 -6.94 6.91 9.83
C ILE A 55 -8.33 7.42 10.21
N ILE A 56 -9.35 6.60 9.99
CA ILE A 56 -10.73 6.95 10.33
C ILE A 56 -11.14 6.16 11.58
N VAL A 57 -11.72 6.86 12.53
CA VAL A 57 -12.35 6.26 13.71
C VAL A 57 -13.81 6.71 13.76
N THR A 58 -14.73 5.77 13.77
CA THR A 58 -16.15 6.05 13.75
C THR A 58 -16.96 4.99 14.47
N HIS A 59 -18.22 5.28 14.80
CA HIS A 59 -19.12 4.28 15.36
C HIS A 59 -19.58 3.29 14.26
N LEU A 60 -19.83 2.04 14.66
CA LEU A 60 -20.24 0.99 13.73
C LEU A 60 -21.57 1.31 12.98
N SER A 61 -22.43 2.16 13.56
CA SER A 61 -23.64 2.62 12.88
C SER A 61 -23.40 3.33 11.54
N ASN A 62 -22.20 3.88 11.34
CA ASN A 62 -21.82 4.55 10.09
C ASN A 62 -21.31 3.58 9.02
N PHE A 63 -21.30 2.27 9.31
CA PHE A 63 -20.75 1.25 8.40
C PHE A 63 -21.43 1.26 7.05
N GLU A 64 -22.75 1.20 6.99
CA GLU A 64 -23.52 1.16 5.74
C GLU A 64 -23.30 2.42 4.89
N SER A 65 -23.26 3.60 5.54
CA SER A 65 -23.02 4.87 4.84
C SER A 65 -21.60 4.92 4.23
N ILE A 66 -20.62 4.33 4.88
CA ILE A 66 -19.25 4.22 4.36
C ILE A 66 -19.19 3.23 3.20
N GLU A 67 -19.85 2.06 3.32
CA GLU A 67 -19.89 1.04 2.26
C GLU A 67 -20.59 1.53 0.99
N GLN A 68 -21.64 2.35 1.12
CA GLN A 68 -22.39 2.91 0.00
C GLN A 68 -21.67 4.11 -0.65
N SER A 69 -20.65 4.67 0.01
CA SER A 69 -19.91 5.79 -0.54
C SER A 69 -19.06 5.37 -1.76
N ASP A 70 -18.98 6.22 -2.79
CA ASP A 70 -18.13 6.02 -3.97
C ASP A 70 -16.63 6.20 -3.67
N PHE A 71 -16.30 6.43 -2.41
CA PHE A 71 -14.92 6.62 -1.98
C PHE A 71 -14.13 5.31 -1.99
N LYS A 72 -13.04 5.28 -2.71
CA LYS A 72 -11.99 4.27 -2.55
C LYS A 72 -11.16 4.62 -1.31
N ILE A 73 -11.62 4.15 -0.16
CA ILE A 73 -10.90 4.37 1.09
C ILE A 73 -9.86 3.25 1.25
N ASP A 74 -8.62 3.55 0.93
CA ASP A 74 -7.47 2.66 1.21
C ASP A 74 -6.92 2.85 2.65
N ASN A 75 -7.55 3.73 3.41
CA ASN A 75 -7.18 4.09 4.78
C ASN A 75 -7.67 3.05 5.77
N PRO A 76 -6.94 2.81 6.88
CA PRO A 76 -7.44 2.01 7.98
C PRO A 76 -8.68 2.66 8.61
N ILE A 77 -9.72 1.85 8.86
CA ILE A 77 -10.95 2.28 9.51
C ILE A 77 -11.12 1.50 10.81
N PHE A 78 -11.35 2.21 11.90
CA PHE A 78 -11.67 1.65 13.20
C PHE A 78 -13.15 1.90 13.50
N TYR A 79 -13.92 0.84 13.63
CA TYR A 79 -15.31 0.91 14.03
C TYR A 79 -15.46 0.64 15.50
N LEU A 80 -15.98 1.63 16.24
CA LEU A 80 -16.30 1.53 17.67
C LEU A 80 -17.67 0.86 17.81
N THR A 81 -17.79 -0.11 18.72
CA THR A 81 -19.04 -0.80 19.04
C THR A 81 -19.10 -1.28 20.47
N SER A 82 -20.28 -1.28 21.07
CA SER A 82 -20.54 -1.88 22.40
C SER A 82 -20.98 -3.35 22.32
N LYS A 83 -21.35 -3.85 21.14
CA LYS A 83 -21.89 -5.20 20.96
C LYS A 83 -20.76 -6.20 20.70
N LYS A 84 -20.62 -7.19 21.60
CA LYS A 84 -19.69 -8.33 21.44
C LYS A 84 -20.20 -9.43 20.51
N ASN A 85 -21.36 -9.29 19.88
CA ASN A 85 -21.89 -10.29 18.97
C ASN A 85 -21.00 -10.39 17.74
N ASN A 86 -20.83 -11.61 17.22
CA ASN A 86 -20.10 -11.89 15.97
C ASN A 86 -20.74 -11.12 14.80
N ILE A 87 -20.36 -9.85 14.67
CA ILE A 87 -20.77 -9.02 13.55
C ILE A 87 -19.90 -9.46 12.39
N ASN A 88 -20.47 -10.28 11.51
CA ASN A 88 -19.80 -10.66 10.27
C ASN A 88 -19.92 -9.47 9.30
N VAL A 89 -18.96 -8.54 9.40
CA VAL A 89 -18.91 -7.35 8.57
C VAL A 89 -18.38 -7.76 7.20
N LYS A 90 -19.28 -8.03 6.25
CA LYS A 90 -18.88 -8.16 4.84
C LYS A 90 -18.63 -6.75 4.30
N THR A 91 -17.39 -6.37 4.14
CA THR A 91 -16.99 -5.06 3.65
C THR A 91 -16.14 -5.14 2.38
N LYS A 92 -16.29 -4.15 1.51
CA LYS A 92 -15.40 -3.92 0.36
C LYS A 92 -14.02 -3.37 0.79
N PHE A 93 -13.91 -2.87 2.03
CA PHE A 93 -12.67 -2.32 2.56
C PHE A 93 -11.77 -3.40 3.13
N GLN A 94 -10.54 -3.46 2.64
CA GLN A 94 -9.56 -4.48 3.03
C GLN A 94 -8.93 -4.23 4.42
N ARG A 95 -9.18 -3.05 5.03
CA ARG A 95 -8.47 -2.61 6.23
C ARG A 95 -9.41 -1.96 7.23
N TYR A 96 -10.14 -2.79 7.94
CA TYR A 96 -10.94 -2.34 9.07
C TYR A 96 -10.63 -3.16 10.32
N GLU A 97 -10.89 -2.57 11.48
CA GLU A 97 -10.81 -3.24 12.78
C GLU A 97 -12.00 -2.82 13.65
N LEU A 98 -12.57 -3.79 14.36
CA LEU A 98 -13.63 -3.54 15.35
C LEU A 98 -12.99 -3.29 16.71
N ILE A 99 -13.39 -2.20 17.35
CA ILE A 99 -12.96 -1.84 18.71
C ILE A 99 -14.18 -1.91 19.63
N TYR A 100 -14.13 -2.80 20.57
CA TYR A 100 -15.21 -2.99 21.54
C TYR A 100 -15.04 -2.03 22.70
N CYS A 101 -16.10 -1.22 22.96
CA CYS A 101 -16.15 -0.30 24.08
C CYS A 101 -16.73 -1.00 25.32
N PRO A 102 -16.22 -0.74 26.54
CA PRO A 102 -15.06 0.11 26.84
C PRO A 102 -13.73 -0.54 26.45
N PHE A 103 -12.72 0.27 26.13
CA PHE A 103 -11.39 -0.18 25.75
C PHE A 103 -10.30 0.61 26.51
N ASP A 104 -9.12 -0.01 26.64
CA ASP A 104 -7.94 0.66 27.16
C ASP A 104 -7.35 1.60 26.09
N LEU A 105 -7.06 2.85 26.49
CA LEU A 105 -6.61 3.88 25.57
C LEU A 105 -5.22 3.60 25.01
N ASN A 106 -4.30 3.03 25.80
CA ASN A 106 -2.95 2.73 25.32
C ASN A 106 -2.98 1.61 24.29
N ASN A 107 -3.77 0.56 24.56
CA ASN A 107 -3.98 -0.53 23.61
C ASN A 107 -4.63 -0.03 22.30
N PHE A 108 -5.57 0.90 22.38
CA PHE A 108 -6.17 1.54 21.23
C PHE A 108 -5.13 2.31 20.38
N ILE A 109 -4.27 3.11 21.03
CA ILE A 109 -3.19 3.85 20.38
C ILE A 109 -2.18 2.89 19.70
N GLU A 110 -1.82 1.79 20.37
CA GLU A 110 -0.95 0.76 19.77
C GLU A 110 -1.56 0.14 18.52
N LYS A 111 -2.84 -0.18 18.53
CA LYS A 111 -3.57 -0.72 17.37
C LYS A 111 -3.57 0.27 16.20
N ILE A 112 -3.82 1.55 16.46
CA ILE A 112 -3.75 2.61 15.45
C ILE A 112 -2.35 2.68 14.84
N ASN A 113 -1.31 2.67 15.66
CA ASN A 113 0.08 2.69 15.22
C ASN A 113 0.41 1.48 14.34
N LEU A 114 0.01 0.28 14.74
CA LEU A 114 0.20 -0.94 13.96
C LEU A 114 -0.54 -0.90 12.62
N ALA A 115 -1.79 -0.43 12.61
CA ALA A 115 -2.57 -0.27 11.38
C ALA A 115 -1.91 0.72 10.42
N TYR A 116 -1.39 1.83 10.92
CA TYR A 116 -0.65 2.81 10.13
C TYR A 116 0.63 2.22 9.53
N ILE A 117 1.44 1.53 10.33
CA ILE A 117 2.66 0.88 9.85
C ILE A 117 2.32 -0.14 8.76
N LYS A 118 1.33 -1.00 8.98
CA LYS A 118 0.86 -1.98 7.99
C LYS A 118 0.36 -1.32 6.70
N SER A 119 -0.38 -0.22 6.81
CA SER A 119 -0.89 0.50 5.65
C SER A 119 0.24 1.13 4.84
N ARG A 120 1.19 1.79 5.49
CA ARG A 120 2.37 2.35 4.83
C ARG A 120 3.21 1.29 4.13
N PHE A 121 3.44 0.16 4.82
CA PHE A 121 4.18 -0.95 4.24
C PHE A 121 3.50 -1.49 2.98
N ALA A 122 2.18 -1.63 3.01
CA ALA A 122 1.41 -2.10 1.87
C ALA A 122 1.37 -1.08 0.70
N ILE A 123 1.32 0.23 0.99
CA ILE A 123 1.33 1.29 -0.03
C ILE A 123 2.72 1.41 -0.65
N ASN A 124 3.77 1.46 0.18
CA ASN A 124 5.16 1.54 -0.29
C ASN A 124 5.60 0.29 -1.06
N SER A 125 4.86 -0.81 -0.93
CA SER A 125 5.13 -2.02 -1.69
C SER A 125 4.57 -2.01 -3.11
N LYS A 126 3.78 -1.01 -3.48
CA LYS A 126 3.19 -0.89 -4.83
C LYS A 126 3.98 0.12 -5.67
N VAL A 127 4.56 -0.35 -6.75
CA VAL A 127 5.29 0.47 -7.72
C VAL A 127 4.52 0.49 -9.03
N ARG A 128 4.16 1.68 -9.51
CA ARG A 128 3.51 1.85 -10.81
C ARG A 128 4.55 1.80 -11.93
N LEU A 129 4.27 1.03 -12.96
CA LEU A 129 5.12 0.85 -14.12
C LEU A 129 4.25 0.79 -15.38
N LEU A 130 4.15 1.90 -16.11
CA LEU A 130 3.20 2.08 -17.22
C LEU A 130 1.75 1.81 -16.74
N ASN A 131 1.06 0.88 -17.38
CA ASN A 131 -0.30 0.45 -17.04
C ASN A 131 -0.34 -0.64 -15.94
N TYR A 132 0.82 -1.06 -15.46
CA TYR A 132 0.99 -2.14 -14.50
C TYR A 132 1.24 -1.61 -13.08
N THR A 133 0.88 -2.41 -12.10
CA THR A 133 1.28 -2.20 -10.71
C THR A 133 2.09 -3.39 -10.23
N ILE A 134 3.33 -3.17 -9.82
CA ILE A 134 4.16 -4.21 -9.19
C ILE A 134 3.94 -4.15 -7.68
N ASN A 135 3.49 -5.25 -7.10
CA ASN A 135 3.48 -5.45 -5.66
C ASN A 135 4.80 -6.09 -5.24
N LEU A 136 5.67 -5.31 -4.62
CA LEU A 136 7.02 -5.74 -4.23
C LEU A 136 7.00 -6.85 -3.17
N ASN A 137 6.04 -6.81 -2.24
CA ASN A 137 5.94 -7.77 -1.16
C ASN A 137 5.39 -9.12 -1.65
N ALA A 138 4.34 -9.08 -2.48
CA ALA A 138 3.78 -10.27 -3.08
C ALA A 138 4.60 -10.78 -4.28
N ARG A 139 5.51 -9.96 -4.80
CA ARG A 139 6.24 -10.20 -6.05
C ARG A 139 5.29 -10.51 -7.20
N GLU A 140 4.36 -9.61 -7.43
CA GLU A 140 3.31 -9.76 -8.45
C GLU A 140 3.18 -8.50 -9.29
N ILE A 141 2.98 -8.68 -10.60
CA ILE A 141 2.44 -7.65 -11.48
C ILE A 141 0.92 -7.79 -11.49
N VAL A 142 0.22 -6.67 -11.41
CA VAL A 142 -1.24 -6.63 -11.37
C VAL A 142 -1.78 -5.65 -12.40
N VAL A 143 -2.77 -6.09 -13.19
CA VAL A 143 -3.57 -5.26 -14.12
C VAL A 143 -5.03 -5.66 -13.95
N GLY A 144 -5.87 -4.76 -13.45
CA GLY A 144 -7.25 -5.09 -13.16
C GLY A 144 -7.36 -6.26 -12.18
N GLN A 145 -7.94 -7.37 -12.62
CA GLN A 145 -8.05 -8.61 -11.83
C GLN A 145 -6.93 -9.62 -12.13
N ASN A 146 -6.18 -9.42 -13.20
CA ASN A 146 -5.12 -10.33 -13.61
C ASN A 146 -3.85 -10.11 -12.79
N LYS A 147 -3.21 -11.21 -12.40
CA LYS A 147 -1.98 -11.21 -11.59
C LYS A 147 -0.96 -12.16 -12.17
N LEU A 148 0.29 -11.74 -12.23
CA LEU A 148 1.44 -12.55 -12.62
C LEU A 148 2.47 -12.56 -11.51
N LYS A 149 2.82 -13.75 -11.01
CA LYS A 149 3.92 -13.90 -10.04
C LYS A 149 5.28 -13.75 -10.68
N LEU A 150 6.15 -13.00 -9.98
CA LEU A 150 7.53 -12.76 -10.35
C LEU A 150 8.47 -13.54 -9.41
N THR A 151 9.60 -13.98 -9.96
CA THR A 151 10.75 -14.33 -9.14
C THR A 151 11.40 -13.05 -8.59
N GLU A 152 12.28 -13.19 -7.59
CA GLU A 152 13.03 -12.06 -7.04
C GLU A 152 13.82 -11.32 -8.13
N ARG A 153 14.53 -12.07 -8.98
CA ARG A 153 15.32 -11.50 -10.08
C ARG A 153 14.49 -10.81 -11.15
N GLU A 154 13.32 -11.35 -11.49
CA GLU A 154 12.40 -10.69 -12.42
C GLU A 154 11.88 -9.36 -11.85
N LYS A 155 11.54 -9.31 -10.56
CA LYS A 155 11.15 -8.09 -9.85
C LYS A 155 12.29 -7.06 -9.88
N ASP A 156 13.49 -7.46 -9.48
CA ASP A 156 14.66 -6.58 -9.40
C ASP A 156 15.04 -6.04 -10.80
N PHE A 157 14.95 -6.86 -11.83
CA PHE A 157 15.16 -6.47 -13.21
C PHE A 157 14.16 -5.39 -13.67
N LEU A 158 12.87 -5.58 -13.41
CA LEU A 158 11.85 -4.61 -13.77
C LEU A 158 12.02 -3.28 -13.01
N LEU A 159 12.40 -3.33 -11.75
CA LEU A 159 12.70 -2.13 -10.95
C LEU A 159 13.95 -1.40 -11.46
N PHE A 160 14.97 -2.15 -11.85
CA PHE A 160 16.18 -1.59 -12.43
C PHE A 160 15.88 -0.83 -13.71
N LEU A 161 15.16 -1.45 -14.67
CA LEU A 161 14.77 -0.77 -15.90
C LEU A 161 13.89 0.45 -15.65
N LYS A 162 12.91 0.34 -14.72
CA LYS A 162 12.04 1.46 -14.37
C LYS A 162 12.82 2.68 -13.85
N ASN A 163 13.85 2.44 -13.05
CA ASN A 163 14.62 3.52 -12.42
C ASN A 163 15.70 4.08 -13.35
N SER A 164 15.97 3.41 -14.46
CA SER A 164 16.96 3.83 -15.44
C SER A 164 16.36 4.83 -16.42
N LYS A 165 17.08 5.90 -16.72
CA LYS A 165 16.66 6.93 -17.69
C LYS A 165 16.96 6.54 -19.13
N GLU A 166 17.94 5.65 -19.32
CA GLU A 166 18.43 5.20 -20.61
C GLU A 166 18.31 3.67 -20.73
N PRO A 167 18.26 3.12 -21.96
CA PRO A 167 18.30 1.68 -22.16
C PRO A 167 19.54 1.05 -21.52
N GLN A 168 19.38 -0.10 -20.88
CA GLN A 168 20.43 -0.75 -20.10
C GLN A 168 21.05 -1.91 -20.88
N THR A 169 22.38 -1.94 -20.93
CA THR A 169 23.11 -3.02 -21.59
C THR A 169 22.99 -4.33 -20.82
N ILE A 170 23.26 -5.46 -21.50
CA ILE A 170 23.31 -6.78 -20.84
C ILE A 170 24.29 -6.77 -19.68
N ARG A 171 25.42 -6.09 -19.83
CA ARG A 171 26.45 -5.98 -18.79
C ARG A 171 25.95 -5.22 -17.58
N ASP A 172 25.32 -4.06 -17.75
CA ASP A 172 24.75 -3.28 -16.65
C ASP A 172 23.68 -4.08 -15.88
N ILE A 173 22.88 -4.85 -16.62
CA ILE A 173 21.86 -5.73 -16.05
C ILE A 173 22.52 -6.87 -15.25
N LEU A 174 23.55 -7.52 -15.79
CA LEU A 174 24.28 -8.57 -15.08
C LEU A 174 24.91 -8.05 -13.78
N ASP A 175 25.60 -6.92 -13.86
CA ASP A 175 26.29 -6.33 -12.73
C ASP A 175 25.31 -5.91 -11.63
N THR A 176 24.20 -5.26 -11.99
CA THR A 176 23.28 -4.65 -11.02
C THR A 176 22.24 -5.63 -10.48
N VAL A 177 21.65 -6.47 -11.35
CA VAL A 177 20.53 -7.34 -10.98
C VAL A 177 20.99 -8.73 -10.55
N TRP A 178 21.99 -9.29 -11.24
CA TRP A 178 22.47 -10.65 -10.96
C TRP A 178 23.64 -10.71 -9.99
N GLY A 179 24.30 -9.56 -9.71
CA GLY A 179 25.47 -9.51 -8.85
C GLY A 179 26.62 -10.29 -9.50
N TYR A 180 27.52 -9.59 -10.14
CA TYR A 180 28.59 -10.17 -10.95
C TYR A 180 29.38 -11.25 -10.20
N SER A 181 29.23 -12.51 -10.58
CA SER A 181 30.21 -13.57 -10.35
C SER A 181 30.97 -13.79 -11.66
N LYS A 182 32.28 -13.59 -11.66
CA LYS A 182 33.16 -13.87 -12.81
C LYS A 182 32.82 -15.24 -13.39
N GLY A 183 32.22 -15.29 -14.60
CA GLY A 183 31.91 -16.54 -15.28
C GLY A 183 30.44 -16.72 -15.71
N MET A 184 29.53 -15.76 -15.41
CA MET A 184 28.16 -15.83 -15.91
C MET A 184 28.10 -15.36 -17.36
N GLU A 185 27.61 -16.22 -18.26
CA GLU A 185 27.49 -15.92 -19.68
C GLU A 185 26.39 -14.90 -19.94
N THR A 186 26.60 -14.03 -20.94
CA THR A 186 25.62 -13.01 -21.39
C THR A 186 24.28 -13.61 -21.78
N HIS A 187 24.26 -14.85 -22.29
CA HIS A 187 23.03 -15.59 -22.61
C HIS A 187 22.08 -15.82 -21.44
N THR A 188 22.56 -15.69 -20.20
CA THR A 188 21.70 -15.81 -19.01
C THR A 188 20.64 -14.71 -18.97
N VAL A 189 21.00 -13.45 -19.22
CA VAL A 189 20.07 -12.32 -19.23
C VAL A 189 19.04 -12.47 -20.34
N GLU A 190 19.50 -12.80 -21.56
CA GLU A 190 18.60 -12.96 -22.71
C GLU A 190 17.56 -14.06 -22.48
N THR A 191 17.98 -15.18 -21.91
CA THR A 191 17.08 -16.28 -21.54
C THR A 191 16.04 -15.86 -20.49
N HIS A 192 16.46 -15.14 -19.47
CA HIS A 192 15.54 -14.63 -18.44
C HIS A 192 14.57 -13.60 -18.98
N VAL A 193 15.02 -12.66 -19.81
CA VAL A 193 14.17 -11.67 -20.46
C VAL A 193 13.17 -12.34 -21.40
N HIS A 194 13.61 -13.32 -22.20
CA HIS A 194 12.72 -14.07 -23.07
C HIS A 194 11.61 -14.79 -22.28
N ARG A 195 11.96 -15.47 -21.19
CA ARG A 195 10.97 -16.15 -20.33
C ARG A 195 10.01 -15.17 -19.68
N LEU A 196 10.50 -14.02 -19.22
CA LEU A 196 9.66 -12.98 -18.60
C LEU A 196 8.72 -12.36 -19.62
N ARG A 197 9.19 -12.05 -20.83
CA ARG A 197 8.33 -11.58 -21.94
C ARG A 197 7.21 -12.58 -22.26
N LYS A 198 7.55 -13.87 -22.32
CA LYS A 198 6.55 -14.93 -22.54
C LYS A 198 5.51 -14.96 -21.42
N LYS A 199 5.92 -14.91 -20.16
CA LYS A 199 4.98 -14.84 -19.02
C LYS A 199 4.05 -13.64 -19.10
N ILE A 200 4.57 -12.46 -19.48
CA ILE A 200 3.78 -11.22 -19.60
C ILE A 200 2.81 -11.33 -20.77
N LEU A 201 3.25 -11.84 -21.90
CA LEU A 201 2.38 -12.09 -23.06
C LEU A 201 1.24 -13.05 -22.69
N ASP A 202 1.55 -14.18 -22.07
CA ASP A 202 0.57 -15.20 -21.69
C ASP A 202 -0.46 -14.68 -20.67
N SER A 203 -0.04 -13.77 -19.77
CA SER A 203 -0.89 -13.27 -18.67
C SER A 203 -1.69 -12.01 -19.03
N PHE A 204 -1.14 -11.14 -19.88
CA PHE A 204 -1.69 -9.80 -20.14
C PHE A 204 -1.83 -9.48 -21.65
N ASN A 205 -1.47 -10.40 -22.53
CA ASN A 205 -1.46 -10.23 -23.99
C ASN A 205 -0.63 -9.00 -24.44
N ASP A 206 0.50 -8.73 -23.73
CA ASP A 206 1.40 -7.62 -24.02
C ASP A 206 2.79 -8.14 -24.40
N ASN A 207 3.15 -7.94 -25.66
CA ASN A 207 4.47 -8.31 -26.21
C ASN A 207 5.47 -7.14 -26.24
N ASN A 208 5.04 -5.93 -25.86
CA ASN A 208 5.82 -4.69 -25.95
C ASN A 208 6.22 -4.11 -24.59
N PHE A 209 5.93 -4.80 -23.48
CA PHE A 209 6.23 -4.31 -22.15
C PHE A 209 7.74 -4.12 -21.90
N ILE A 210 8.56 -5.10 -22.29
CA ILE A 210 10.02 -4.99 -22.24
C ILE A 210 10.54 -4.83 -23.66
N LYS A 211 11.13 -3.68 -23.95
CA LYS A 211 11.67 -3.34 -25.25
C LYS A 211 13.19 -3.49 -25.30
N ASN A 212 13.75 -3.56 -26.48
CA ASN A 212 15.19 -3.49 -26.68
C ASN A 212 15.51 -2.73 -27.97
N ASN A 213 16.65 -2.07 -27.98
CA ASN A 213 17.24 -1.42 -29.15
C ASN A 213 18.77 -1.68 -29.14
N LYS A 214 19.50 -1.01 -30.05
CA LYS A 214 20.97 -1.13 -30.14
C LYS A 214 21.72 -0.74 -28.86
N LYS A 215 21.07 0.06 -27.96
CA LYS A 215 21.66 0.51 -26.70
C LYS A 215 21.34 -0.43 -25.52
N GLY A 216 20.35 -1.32 -25.64
CA GLY A 216 19.96 -2.26 -24.60
C GLY A 216 18.46 -2.36 -24.34
N TYR A 217 18.10 -2.85 -23.13
CA TYR A 217 16.73 -3.10 -22.69
C TYR A 217 16.15 -1.88 -21.98
N TYR A 218 14.84 -1.64 -22.15
CA TYR A 218 14.08 -0.56 -21.49
C TYR A 218 12.58 -0.91 -21.41
N ILE A 219 11.84 -0.11 -20.62
CA ILE A 219 10.38 -0.20 -20.46
C ILE A 219 9.75 1.15 -20.82
#